data_96113fbf57327eacfc3dc5a54c39fc92
#
_entry.id   96113fbf57327eacfc3dc5a54c39fc92
#
_cell.length_a   1.000
_cell.length_b   1.000
_cell.length_c   1.000
_cell.angle_alpha   90.00
_cell.angle_beta   90.00
_cell.angle_gamma   90.00
#
_symmetry.space_group_name_H-M   'P 1'
#
loop_
_entity.id
_entity.type
_entity.pdbx_description
1 polymer ?
#
loop_
_entity_poly.entity_id
_entity_poly.type
_entity_poly.pdbx_seq_one_letter_code
_entity_poly.pdbx_strand_id
1 'polypeptide(L)'
;MKVIKLIALLLLLSIGQVLWAQGTSKATENHIVNIVVTDKNTKESVIMANCSLDPLGSFNVTDIDGKAVFQKVPAGTFTLKVSYVGYETYTTTLKVDKDLNVSVQLVPTSLALKEVVVTAKQNASG
;
A
#
# COMPACT_ATOMS: atom_id res chain seq x y z
N MET A 1 9.87 -44.68 44.74
CA MET A 1 10.16 -43.28 45.01
C MET A 1 11.01 -42.64 43.98
N LYS A 2 12.07 -43.29 43.55
CA LYS A 2 12.94 -42.70 42.53
C LYS A 2 12.24 -42.56 41.18
N VAL A 3 11.33 -43.46 40.91
CA VAL A 3 10.61 -43.42 39.63
C VAL A 3 9.70 -42.19 39.56
N ILE A 4 9.11 -41.82 40.67
CA ILE A 4 8.22 -40.67 40.69
C ILE A 4 8.97 -39.38 40.39
N LYS A 5 10.18 -39.26 40.89
CA LYS A 5 10.99 -38.07 40.61
C LYS A 5 11.39 -37.97 39.15
N LEU A 6 11.65 -39.09 38.51
CA LEU A 6 11.99 -39.12 37.12
C LEU A 6 10.80 -38.71 36.23
N ILE A 7 9.63 -39.19 36.62
CA ILE A 7 8.43 -38.84 35.88
C ILE A 7 8.13 -37.36 36.01
N ALA A 8 8.30 -36.79 37.15
CA ALA A 8 8.08 -35.36 37.35
C ALA A 8 9.06 -34.54 36.53
N LEU A 9 10.28 -34.99 36.42
CA LEU A 9 11.29 -34.28 35.63
C LEU A 9 10.93 -34.30 34.16
N LEU A 10 10.46 -35.44 33.68
CA LEU A 10 10.05 -35.55 32.28
C LEU A 10 8.86 -34.64 31.97
N LEU A 11 7.94 -34.54 32.88
CA LEU A 11 6.79 -33.65 32.70
C LEU A 11 7.21 -32.20 32.60
N LEU A 12 8.18 -31.80 33.40
CA LEU A 12 8.68 -30.44 33.36
C LEU A 12 9.33 -30.11 32.04
N LEU A 13 10.06 -31.05 31.50
CA LEU A 13 10.70 -30.86 30.20
C LEU A 13 9.66 -30.70 29.10
N SER A 14 8.60 -31.46 29.20
CA SER A 14 7.53 -31.38 28.21
C SER A 14 6.85 -30.03 28.20
N ILE A 15 6.60 -29.49 29.36
CA ILE A 15 5.98 -28.18 29.48
C ILE A 15 6.91 -27.11 28.90
N GLY A 16 8.19 -27.24 29.15
CA GLY A 16 9.15 -26.30 28.61
C GLY A 16 9.12 -26.25 27.10
N GLN A 17 8.95 -27.40 26.47
CA GLN A 17 8.90 -27.45 25.03
C GLN A 17 7.67 -26.74 24.47
N VAL A 18 6.55 -26.90 25.15
CA VAL A 18 5.33 -26.24 24.68
C VAL A 18 5.46 -24.73 24.76
N LEU A 19 6.04 -24.24 25.83
CA LEU A 19 6.26 -22.80 25.94
C LEU A 19 7.20 -22.30 24.88
N TRP A 20 8.18 -23.09 24.57
CA TRP A 20 9.14 -22.69 23.56
C TRP A 20 8.48 -22.57 22.19
N ALA A 21 7.61 -23.51 21.88
CA ALA A 21 6.90 -23.48 20.61
C ALA A 21 6.02 -22.23 20.49
N GLN A 22 5.41 -21.82 21.58
CA GLN A 22 4.61 -20.60 21.55
C GLN A 22 5.47 -19.37 21.35
N GLY A 23 6.68 -19.38 21.84
CA GLY A 23 7.56 -18.24 21.70
C GLY A 23 8.04 -18.02 20.29
N THR A 24 7.97 -19.03 19.44
CA THR A 24 8.42 -18.86 18.06
C THR A 24 7.34 -18.27 17.17
N SER A 25 6.12 -18.26 17.63
CA SER A 25 5.03 -17.72 16.86
C SER A 25 5.08 -16.19 16.94
N LYS A 26 5.44 -15.55 15.85
CA LYS A 26 5.56 -14.12 15.84
C LYS A 26 4.42 -13.51 15.10
N ALA A 27 3.87 -12.46 15.62
CA ALA A 27 2.82 -11.73 14.93
C ALA A 27 3.43 -11.06 13.70
N THR A 28 2.65 -10.95 12.65
CA THR A 28 3.07 -10.25 11.47
C THR A 28 3.21 -8.78 11.79
N GLU A 29 4.33 -8.20 11.41
CA GLU A 29 4.56 -6.80 11.62
C GLU A 29 3.79 -6.02 10.59
N ASN A 30 3.05 -5.01 11.03
CA ASN A 30 2.29 -4.16 10.14
C ASN A 30 2.97 -2.82 9.99
N HIS A 31 2.86 -2.26 8.81
CA HIS A 31 3.51 -1.01 8.48
C HIS A 31 2.49 -0.01 7.95
N ILE A 32 2.91 1.24 7.86
CA ILE A 32 2.11 2.32 7.32
C ILE A 32 2.72 2.73 5.99
N VAL A 33 1.87 2.85 4.98
CA VAL A 33 2.29 3.32 3.67
C VAL A 33 1.56 4.63 3.40
N ASN A 34 2.33 5.71 3.32
CA ASN A 34 1.81 7.04 3.04
C ASN A 34 2.02 7.34 1.56
N ILE A 35 0.95 7.73 0.87
CA ILE A 35 1.00 8.06 -0.54
C ILE A 35 0.68 9.53 -0.70
N VAL A 36 1.47 10.24 -1.49
CA VAL A 36 1.19 11.63 -1.85
C VAL A 36 1.09 11.69 -3.36
N VAL A 37 -0.03 12.18 -3.85
CA VAL A 37 -0.31 12.21 -5.28
C VAL A 37 -0.38 13.65 -5.76
N THR A 38 0.42 13.98 -6.76
CA THR A 38 0.46 15.31 -7.34
C THR A 38 0.37 15.22 -8.85
N ASP A 39 -0.02 16.32 -9.48
CA ASP A 39 0.03 16.47 -10.92
C ASP A 39 1.48 16.65 -11.33
N LYS A 40 1.92 15.90 -12.32
CA LYS A 40 3.32 15.95 -12.72
C LYS A 40 3.72 17.33 -13.26
N ASN A 41 2.81 18.00 -13.93
CA ASN A 41 3.11 19.27 -14.57
C ASN A 41 2.93 20.46 -13.63
N THR A 42 1.83 20.51 -12.91
CA THR A 42 1.53 21.68 -12.07
C THR A 42 2.04 21.52 -10.66
N LYS A 43 2.32 20.28 -10.23
CA LYS A 43 2.75 19.95 -8.86
C LYS A 43 1.64 20.14 -7.85
N GLU A 44 0.43 20.34 -8.28
CA GLU A 44 -0.69 20.49 -7.37
C GLU A 44 -1.17 19.14 -6.89
N SER A 45 -1.76 19.13 -5.70
CA SER A 45 -2.29 17.92 -5.11
C SER A 45 -3.46 17.40 -5.93
N VAL A 46 -3.50 16.08 -6.13
CA VAL A 46 -4.63 15.44 -6.79
C VAL A 46 -5.55 14.90 -5.71
N ILE A 47 -6.73 15.50 -5.63
CA ILE A 47 -7.70 15.17 -4.60
C ILE A 47 -8.62 14.07 -5.10
N MET A 48 -8.97 13.14 -4.22
CA MET A 48 -9.90 12.05 -4.54
C MET A 48 -9.35 11.04 -5.56
N ALA A 49 -8.04 10.98 -5.70
CA ALA A 49 -7.44 9.96 -6.54
C ALA A 49 -7.60 8.60 -5.88
N ASN A 50 -7.88 7.58 -6.68
CA ASN A 50 -8.07 6.23 -6.20
C ASN A 50 -6.73 5.53 -6.06
N CYS A 51 -6.45 5.01 -4.88
CA CYS A 51 -5.22 4.28 -4.60
C CYS A 51 -5.57 2.88 -4.15
N SER A 52 -4.91 1.88 -4.69
CA SER A 52 -5.13 0.50 -4.28
C SER A 52 -3.83 -0.25 -4.14
N LEU A 53 -3.82 -1.22 -3.23
CA LEU A 53 -2.69 -2.13 -3.03
C LEU A 53 -3.16 -3.56 -3.28
N ASP A 54 -2.57 -4.21 -4.26
CA ASP A 54 -2.88 -5.59 -4.60
C ASP A 54 -1.70 -6.49 -4.29
N PRO A 55 -1.90 -7.71 -3.90
CA PRO A 55 -3.16 -8.43 -3.77
C PRO A 55 -3.85 -8.24 -2.43
N LEU A 56 -3.38 -7.31 -1.62
CA LEU A 56 -3.95 -7.06 -0.30
C LEU A 56 -5.42 -6.65 -0.37
N GLY A 57 -5.81 -6.00 -1.45
CA GLY A 57 -7.18 -5.56 -1.61
C GLY A 57 -7.53 -4.29 -0.86
N SER A 58 -6.53 -3.58 -0.35
CA SER A 58 -6.76 -2.32 0.35
C SER A 58 -6.99 -1.21 -0.64
N PHE A 59 -7.85 -0.29 -0.28
CA PHE A 59 -8.25 0.79 -1.16
C PHE A 59 -8.42 2.07 -0.35
N ASN A 60 -8.01 3.18 -0.90
CA ASN A 60 -8.20 4.47 -0.26
C ASN A 60 -8.20 5.57 -1.33
N VAL A 61 -8.66 6.75 -0.95
CA VAL A 61 -8.64 7.90 -1.86
C VAL A 61 -7.84 9.03 -1.21
N THR A 62 -7.27 9.88 -2.04
CA THR A 62 -6.48 11.00 -1.52
C THR A 62 -7.38 12.09 -0.94
N ASP A 63 -6.86 12.78 0.07
CA ASP A 63 -7.56 13.86 0.72
C ASP A 63 -7.21 15.20 0.03
N ILE A 64 -7.59 16.29 0.68
CA ILE A 64 -7.39 17.62 0.13
C ILE A 64 -5.93 17.96 -0.08
N ASP A 65 -5.04 17.30 0.64
CA ASP A 65 -3.59 17.48 0.48
C ASP A 65 -2.99 16.48 -0.49
N GLY A 66 -3.81 15.68 -1.14
CA GLY A 66 -3.33 14.65 -2.05
C GLY A 66 -2.74 13.45 -1.35
N LYS A 67 -3.10 13.21 -0.10
CA LYS A 67 -2.53 12.14 0.71
C LYS A 67 -3.50 11.01 0.92
N ALA A 68 -2.98 9.80 0.82
CA ALA A 68 -3.72 8.59 1.18
C ALA A 68 -2.83 7.73 2.06
N VAL A 69 -3.39 7.15 3.10
CA VAL A 69 -2.64 6.36 4.06
C VAL A 69 -3.20 4.96 4.12
N PHE A 70 -2.32 3.98 3.98
CA PHE A 70 -2.68 2.58 4.19
C PHE A 70 -2.06 2.14 5.51
N GLN A 71 -2.90 1.70 6.43
CA GLN A 71 -2.45 1.21 7.72
C GLN A 71 -2.52 -0.30 7.75
N LYS A 72 -1.76 -0.89 8.65
CA LYS A 72 -1.77 -2.33 8.85
C LYS A 72 -1.38 -3.09 7.59
N VAL A 73 -0.39 -2.59 6.88
CA VAL A 73 0.12 -3.25 5.68
C VAL A 73 1.19 -4.24 6.11
N PRO A 74 0.99 -5.53 5.87
CA PRO A 74 2.00 -6.50 6.26
C PRO A 74 3.24 -6.39 5.39
N ALA A 75 4.34 -6.94 5.88
CA ALA A 75 5.54 -6.97 5.07
C ALA A 75 5.30 -7.82 3.83
N GLY A 76 5.83 -7.38 2.71
CA GLY A 76 5.65 -8.10 1.45
C GLY A 76 5.76 -7.18 0.26
N THR A 77 5.47 -7.73 -0.90
CA THR A 77 5.50 -6.98 -2.15
C THR A 77 4.10 -6.77 -2.65
N PHE A 78 3.78 -5.52 -2.95
CA PHE A 78 2.44 -5.15 -3.38
C PHE A 78 2.51 -4.28 -4.62
N THR A 79 1.43 -4.28 -5.40
CA THR A 79 1.30 -3.39 -6.53
C THR A 79 0.43 -2.21 -6.13
N LEU A 80 0.99 -1.02 -6.23
CA LEU A 80 0.26 0.21 -5.99
C LEU A 80 -0.28 0.71 -7.31
N LYS A 81 -1.57 0.99 -7.34
CA LYS A 81 -2.22 1.53 -8.52
C LYS A 81 -2.94 2.80 -8.11
N VAL A 82 -2.66 3.89 -8.82
CA VAL A 82 -3.25 5.19 -8.55
C VAL A 82 -3.91 5.69 -9.81
N SER A 83 -5.17 6.08 -9.72
CA SER A 83 -5.90 6.54 -10.88
C SER A 83 -6.83 7.70 -10.54
N TYR A 84 -7.04 8.55 -11.51
CA TYR A 84 -7.98 9.64 -11.40
C TYR A 84 -8.40 10.05 -12.80
N VAL A 85 -9.60 10.55 -12.92
CA VAL A 85 -10.11 10.95 -14.22
C VAL A 85 -9.26 12.09 -14.78
N GLY A 86 -8.91 12.00 -16.06
CA GLY A 86 -8.06 12.99 -16.71
C GLY A 86 -6.57 12.73 -16.60
N TYR A 87 -6.19 11.61 -15.97
CA TYR A 87 -4.79 11.24 -15.81
C TYR A 87 -4.56 9.81 -16.23
N GLU A 88 -3.33 9.54 -16.63
CA GLU A 88 -2.93 8.18 -16.92
C GLU A 88 -2.81 7.41 -15.60
N THR A 89 -3.21 6.16 -15.62
CA THR A 89 -3.12 5.31 -14.43
C THR A 89 -1.65 5.03 -14.11
N TYR A 90 -1.29 5.23 -12.87
CA TYR A 90 0.05 4.99 -12.38
C TYR A 90 0.10 3.64 -11.66
N THR A 91 1.07 2.82 -11.99
CA THR A 91 1.23 1.52 -11.36
C THR A 91 2.70 1.31 -11.01
N THR A 92 2.95 0.87 -9.80
CA THR A 92 4.32 0.56 -9.38
C THR A 92 4.30 -0.57 -8.36
N THR A 93 5.45 -1.18 -8.17
CA THR A 93 5.61 -2.24 -7.19
C THR A 93 6.26 -1.67 -5.95
N LEU A 94 5.69 -1.97 -4.79
CA LEU A 94 6.22 -1.54 -3.51
C LEU A 94 6.70 -2.75 -2.73
N LYS A 95 7.89 -2.64 -2.18
CA LYS A 95 8.39 -3.64 -1.25
C LYS A 95 8.24 -3.06 0.15
N VAL A 96 7.34 -3.63 0.92
CA VAL A 96 7.03 -3.11 2.25
C VAL A 96 7.76 -3.96 3.27
N ASP A 97 8.76 -3.39 3.89
CA ASP A 97 9.49 -4.01 5.00
C ASP A 97 9.62 -3.02 6.15
N LYS A 98 9.08 -1.84 5.98
CA LYS A 98 9.05 -0.78 6.98
C LYS A 98 7.99 0.22 6.54
N ASP A 99 7.77 1.25 7.34
CA ASP A 99 6.87 2.32 6.94
C ASP A 99 7.43 3.02 5.72
N LEU A 100 6.57 3.32 4.76
CA LEU A 100 6.98 3.93 3.50
C LEU A 100 6.29 5.26 3.27
N ASN A 101 7.00 6.15 2.60
CA ASN A 101 6.45 7.40 2.07
C ASN A 101 6.66 7.37 0.57
N VAL A 102 5.58 7.36 -0.19
CA VAL A 102 5.62 7.20 -1.63
C VAL A 102 5.05 8.45 -2.29
N SER A 103 5.82 9.03 -3.20
CA SER A 103 5.35 10.17 -3.99
C SER A 103 4.97 9.69 -5.37
N VAL A 104 3.77 10.05 -5.79
CA VAL A 104 3.24 9.66 -7.09
C VAL A 104 2.92 10.92 -7.87
N GLN A 105 3.43 11.00 -9.08
CA GLN A 105 3.11 12.09 -9.98
C GLN A 105 2.26 11.53 -11.10
N LEU A 106 1.03 12.02 -11.22
CA LEU A 106 0.12 11.58 -12.25
C LEU A 106 0.30 12.44 -13.50
N VAL A 107 0.28 11.78 -14.63
CA VAL A 107 0.48 12.45 -15.92
C VAL A 107 -0.88 12.71 -16.52
N PRO A 108 -1.21 13.98 -16.84
CA PRO A 108 -2.47 14.27 -17.50
C PRO A 108 -2.52 13.57 -18.85
N THR A 109 -3.68 13.05 -19.19
CA THR A 109 -3.81 12.40 -20.49
C THR A 109 -3.85 13.46 -21.56
N SER A 110 -3.16 13.19 -22.66
CA SER A 110 -3.18 14.13 -23.75
C SER A 110 -4.56 14.25 -24.35
N LEU A 111 -5.32 13.22 -24.22
CA LEU A 111 -6.68 13.26 -24.71
C LEU A 111 -7.50 14.31 -23.97
N ALA A 112 -7.36 14.36 -22.67
CA ALA A 112 -8.08 15.35 -21.90
C ALA A 112 -7.70 16.75 -22.29
N LEU A 113 -6.44 16.97 -22.59
CA LEU A 113 -5.99 18.27 -23.00
C LEU A 113 -6.46 18.61 -24.40
N LYS A 114 -6.43 17.64 -25.26
CA LYS A 114 -6.80 17.89 -26.63
C LYS A 114 -8.27 18.13 -26.81
N GLU A 115 -9.05 17.48 -26.03
CA GLU A 115 -10.47 17.69 -26.14
C GLU A 115 -10.84 19.12 -25.98
N VAL A 116 -10.13 19.77 -25.17
CA VAL A 116 -10.38 21.13 -24.93
C VAL A 116 -9.97 21.99 -26.09
N VAL A 117 -8.93 21.59 -26.75
CA VAL A 117 -8.39 22.43 -27.76
C VAL A 117 -8.99 22.19 -29.09
N VAL A 118 -9.16 20.98 -29.37
CA VAL A 118 -9.52 20.63 -30.66
C VAL A 118 -10.77 21.09 -31.10
N THR A 119 -11.51 21.24 -30.44
CA THR A 119 -12.57 21.65 -30.96
C THR A 119 -12.43 22.74 -31.67
N ALA A 120 -12.00 23.08 -31.97
CA ALA A 120 -12.03 23.91 -32.61
C ALA A 120 -11.57 24.07 -33.70
N LYS A 121 -11.62 23.73 -33.65
CA LYS A 121 -11.25 23.86 -34.23
C LYS A 121 -11.31 23.73 -35.03
N GLN A 122 -11.64 23.36 -34.78
CA GLN A 122 -11.55 23.18 -35.23
C GLN A 122 -11.92 23.50 -35.84
N ASN A 123 -12.12 23.59 -35.72
CA ASN A 123 -12.21 23.84 -36.15
C ASN A 123 -12.33 24.18 -36.90
N ALA A 124 -12.71 24.05 -36.81
CA ALA A 124 -12.56 24.16 -37.24
C ALA A 124 -12.40 24.63 -37.98
N SER A 125 -12.46 24.61 -38.19
CA SER A 125 -12.21 24.86 -38.65
C SER A 125 -11.94 25.12 -39.03
N GLY A 126 -12.05 24.86 -38.87
CA GLY A 126 -11.85 24.88 -39.06
C GLY A 126 -11.53 25.21 -39.11
#